data_39c09d0d9f9dee95811b0a974f292eed
#
_entry.id   39c09d0d9f9dee95811b0a974f292eed
#
_cell.length_a   1.000
_cell.length_b   1.000
_cell.length_c   1.000
_cell.angle_alpha   90.00
_cell.angle_beta   90.00
_cell.angle_gamma   90.00
#
_symmetry.space_group_name_H-M   'P 1'
#
loop_
_entity.id
_entity.type
_entity.pdbx_description
1 polymer ?
#
loop_
_entity_poly.entity_id
_entity_poly.type
_entity_poly.pdbx_seq_one_letter_code
_entity_poly.pdbx_strand_id
1 'polypeptide(L)'
;MKIELFNDNFQNFKRYGIPKAQLVIADIPYNLGNNAYASNPMWYVDGDNKNGESKKAGKAFFNSDYNFNIAEYFHFCNRLLKKEAKERGQAPCMIIFCSYQQQPMVIEYAKKHGFKNYIPITFNKNYSAQVLKANMRIVGATEYALVLYREKLPKFNNNKKMIFDHFEWKRDNKNLVPNIHPTQKPVSVLKRLIEIFTDEGDVVIDPVAGSGSTLRAAMELGRSAYGFEIDRKMYALAKEKMLSDVKIQTNLLEFAK
;
A
#
# COMPACT_ATOMS: atom_id res chain seq x y z
N MET A 1 -14.48 4.63 15.79
CA MET A 1 -13.65 4.60 14.56
C MET A 1 -13.20 6.01 14.21
N LYS A 2 -11.91 6.21 13.91
CA LYS A 2 -11.34 7.50 13.55
C LYS A 2 -10.50 7.35 12.27
N ILE A 3 -10.67 8.24 11.30
CA ILE A 3 -9.92 8.26 10.04
C ILE A 3 -9.24 9.62 9.93
N GLU A 4 -7.92 9.61 9.92
CA GLU A 4 -7.12 10.83 9.82
C GLU A 4 -6.05 10.71 8.74
N LEU A 5 -6.07 11.63 7.81
CA LEU A 5 -5.00 11.82 6.83
C LEU A 5 -4.32 13.15 7.14
N PHE A 6 -3.00 13.14 7.29
CA PHE A 6 -2.18 14.29 7.60
C PHE A 6 -1.42 14.75 6.36
N ASN A 7 -1.45 16.05 6.05
CA ASN A 7 -0.61 16.62 5.02
C ASN A 7 0.76 16.96 5.63
N ASP A 8 1.56 15.94 5.84
CA ASP A 8 2.89 16.04 6.44
C ASP A 8 3.74 14.83 6.05
N ASN A 9 5.03 14.89 6.33
CA ASN A 9 5.91 13.74 6.26
C ASN A 9 5.71 12.85 7.50
N PHE A 10 5.62 11.53 7.29
CA PHE A 10 5.50 10.55 8.39
C PHE A 10 6.60 10.67 9.45
N GLN A 11 7.77 11.20 9.12
CA GLN A 11 8.85 11.47 10.07
C GLN A 11 8.44 12.42 11.21
N ASN A 12 7.44 13.25 10.95
CA ASN A 12 6.87 14.19 11.93
C ASN A 12 5.80 13.56 12.83
N PHE A 13 5.61 12.25 12.81
CA PHE A 13 4.52 11.53 13.49
C PHE A 13 4.37 11.85 14.99
N LYS A 14 5.45 12.26 15.66
CA LYS A 14 5.44 12.62 17.08
C LYS A 14 4.54 13.84 17.39
N ARG A 15 4.21 14.65 16.38
CA ARG A 15 3.30 15.79 16.51
C ARG A 15 1.84 15.39 16.62
N TYR A 16 1.54 14.14 16.25
CA TYR A 16 0.20 13.61 16.16
C TYR A 16 -0.02 12.52 17.19
N GLY A 17 -1.15 12.52 17.86
CA GLY A 17 -1.52 11.54 18.88
C GLY A 17 -1.99 10.21 18.28
N ILE A 18 -1.16 9.56 17.44
CA ILE A 18 -1.51 8.34 16.73
C ILE A 18 -1.44 7.13 17.66
N PRO A 19 -2.51 6.36 17.82
CA PRO A 19 -2.49 5.14 18.62
C PRO A 19 -1.65 4.04 17.95
N LYS A 20 -1.27 3.02 18.73
CA LYS A 20 -0.51 1.89 18.23
C LYS A 20 -1.35 1.06 17.25
N ALA A 21 -0.76 0.72 16.12
CA ALA A 21 -1.40 -0.04 15.05
C ALA A 21 -1.24 -1.55 15.20
N GLN A 22 -2.27 -2.27 14.77
CA GLN A 22 -2.21 -3.71 14.53
C GLN A 22 -1.52 -4.00 13.19
N LEU A 23 -1.73 -3.12 12.21
CA LEU A 23 -1.21 -3.29 10.87
C LEU A 23 -0.68 -1.96 10.33
N VAL A 24 0.50 -2.01 9.71
CA VAL A 24 0.99 -0.95 8.82
C VAL A 24 0.94 -1.49 7.38
N ILE A 25 0.31 -0.75 6.48
CA ILE A 25 0.36 -1.05 5.03
C ILE A 25 0.97 0.16 4.34
N ALA A 26 1.94 -0.07 3.47
CA ALA A 26 2.59 1.00 2.72
C ALA A 26 2.95 0.55 1.30
N ASP A 27 2.68 1.42 0.34
CA ASP A 27 3.19 1.33 -1.02
C ASP A 27 4.40 2.28 -1.11
N ILE A 28 5.59 1.75 -0.77
CA ILE A 28 6.79 2.59 -0.75
C ILE A 28 7.18 3.03 -2.17
N PRO A 29 7.81 4.20 -2.34
CA PRO A 29 8.29 4.64 -3.63
C PRO A 29 9.21 3.61 -4.29
N TYR A 30 8.89 3.25 -5.54
CA TYR A 30 9.70 2.31 -6.32
C TYR A 30 10.87 3.06 -6.97
N ASN A 31 11.76 3.61 -6.15
CA ASN A 31 12.90 4.38 -6.62
C ASN A 31 13.96 3.47 -7.25
N LEU A 32 13.69 2.99 -8.45
CA LEU A 32 14.53 2.08 -9.23
C LEU A 32 15.48 2.80 -10.18
N GLY A 33 15.67 4.10 -10.02
CA GLY A 33 16.47 4.91 -10.93
C GLY A 33 15.90 4.89 -12.36
N ASN A 34 16.78 4.89 -13.36
CA ASN A 34 16.39 4.96 -14.76
C ASN A 34 15.54 3.78 -15.26
N ASN A 35 15.52 2.67 -14.54
CA ASN A 35 14.76 1.47 -14.92
C ASN A 35 13.31 1.49 -14.43
N ALA A 36 12.97 2.37 -13.49
CA ALA A 36 11.64 2.39 -12.86
C ALA A 36 10.52 2.74 -13.83
N TYR A 37 10.81 3.46 -14.88
CA TYR A 37 9.83 4.12 -15.74
C TYR A 37 9.84 3.69 -17.19
N ALA A 38 10.53 2.62 -17.52
CA ALA A 38 10.35 1.94 -18.81
C ALA A 38 8.91 1.46 -19.03
N SER A 39 8.02 1.71 -18.08
CA SER A 39 6.68 1.16 -17.96
C SER A 39 5.56 2.18 -17.95
N ASN A 40 5.81 3.46 -18.26
CA ASN A 40 4.74 4.44 -18.35
C ASN A 40 3.81 4.11 -19.54
N PRO A 41 2.47 3.95 -19.36
CA PRO A 41 1.54 3.71 -20.46
C PRO A 41 1.56 4.79 -21.55
N MET A 42 1.90 6.02 -21.20
CA MET A 42 2.08 7.10 -22.18
C MET A 42 3.27 6.86 -23.13
N TRP A 43 4.12 5.96 -22.79
CA TRP A 43 5.22 5.49 -23.59
C TRP A 43 4.76 4.74 -24.84
N TYR A 44 3.60 4.11 -24.78
CA TYR A 44 2.95 3.46 -25.91
C TYR A 44 2.11 4.40 -26.76
N VAL A 45 1.51 5.41 -26.15
CA VAL A 45 0.54 6.28 -26.80
C VAL A 45 1.25 7.23 -27.77
N ASP A 46 2.48 7.64 -27.46
CA ASP A 46 3.27 8.52 -28.31
C ASP A 46 4.11 7.78 -29.36
N GLY A 47 3.94 6.50 -29.49
CA GLY A 47 4.05 5.63 -30.67
C GLY A 47 5.40 5.42 -31.27
N ASP A 48 6.46 5.99 -30.84
CA ASP A 48 7.72 5.61 -31.38
C ASP A 48 8.52 4.72 -30.52
N ASN A 49 8.47 3.53 -30.89
CA ASN A 49 9.19 2.59 -30.12
C ASN A 49 9.98 1.62 -30.92
N LYS A 50 10.53 2.09 -32.02
CA LYS A 50 11.53 1.30 -32.75
C LYS A 50 12.61 0.75 -31.82
N ASN A 51 12.94 1.51 -30.77
CA ASN A 51 13.94 1.14 -29.77
C ASN A 51 13.39 0.90 -28.37
N GLY A 52 12.07 1.04 -28.18
CA GLY A 52 11.44 0.76 -26.89
C GLY A 52 11.69 1.79 -25.80
N GLU A 53 12.11 3.01 -26.13
CA GLU A 53 12.37 4.06 -25.15
C GLU A 53 11.72 5.39 -25.55
N SER A 54 10.92 5.97 -24.66
CA SER A 54 10.39 7.31 -24.83
C SER A 54 11.31 8.35 -24.20
N LYS A 55 11.17 9.62 -24.62
CA LYS A 55 11.88 10.77 -24.00
C LYS A 55 11.58 10.92 -22.51
N LYS A 56 10.58 10.21 -21.99
CA LYS A 56 10.20 10.17 -20.56
C LYS A 56 10.78 8.95 -19.84
N ALA A 57 11.37 8.00 -20.55
CA ALA A 57 12.08 6.89 -19.94
C ALA A 57 13.22 7.44 -19.08
N GLY A 58 13.40 6.90 -17.90
CA GLY A 58 14.45 7.34 -16.98
C GLY A 58 14.16 8.61 -16.18
N LYS A 59 12.95 9.19 -16.26
CA LYS A 59 12.58 10.32 -15.42
C LYS A 59 11.64 9.85 -14.31
N ALA A 60 11.91 10.25 -13.07
CA ALA A 60 11.02 10.00 -11.97
C ALA A 60 9.64 10.63 -12.23
N PHE A 61 8.59 9.84 -12.00
CA PHE A 61 7.21 10.30 -12.20
C PHE A 61 6.77 11.24 -11.08
N PHE A 62 7.34 11.05 -9.87
CA PHE A 62 7.06 11.84 -8.69
C PHE A 62 8.35 12.37 -8.08
N ASN A 63 8.44 13.68 -7.89
CA ASN A 63 9.58 14.31 -7.23
C ASN A 63 9.76 13.87 -5.77
N SER A 64 8.68 13.39 -5.14
CA SER A 64 8.67 12.88 -3.77
C SER A 64 9.42 11.55 -3.57
N ASP A 65 9.64 10.78 -4.65
CA ASP A 65 10.27 9.46 -4.57
C ASP A 65 11.75 9.53 -4.21
N TYR A 66 12.41 10.64 -4.49
CA TYR A 66 13.85 10.80 -4.24
C TYR A 66 14.24 10.92 -2.77
N ASN A 67 13.32 11.37 -1.91
CA ASN A 67 13.59 11.68 -0.50
C ASN A 67 13.06 10.63 0.47
N PHE A 68 12.59 9.49 -0.03
CA PHE A 68 12.11 8.42 0.83
C PHE A 68 13.29 7.73 1.54
N ASN A 69 13.28 7.79 2.88
CA ASN A 69 14.30 7.16 3.71
C ASN A 69 13.75 5.88 4.36
N ILE A 70 14.24 4.73 3.90
CA ILE A 70 13.79 3.42 4.37
C ILE A 70 14.11 3.18 5.85
N ALA A 71 15.21 3.71 6.38
CA ALA A 71 15.57 3.56 7.78
C ALA A 71 14.59 4.32 8.68
N GLU A 72 14.26 5.57 8.32
CA GLU A 72 13.24 6.36 9.03
C GLU A 72 11.86 5.74 8.94
N TYR A 73 11.52 5.14 7.80
CA TYR A 73 10.29 4.38 7.64
C TYR A 73 10.21 3.23 8.63
N PHE A 74 11.26 2.40 8.75
CA PHE A 74 11.27 1.31 9.73
C PHE A 74 11.30 1.81 11.17
N HIS A 75 11.96 2.93 11.45
CA HIS A 75 11.91 3.58 12.75
C HIS A 75 10.46 3.98 13.11
N PHE A 76 9.77 4.67 12.20
CA PHE A 76 8.37 5.03 12.34
C PHE A 76 7.50 3.80 12.64
N CYS A 77 7.59 2.77 11.81
CA CYS A 77 6.78 1.57 11.94
C CYS A 77 7.05 0.86 13.28
N ASN A 78 8.31 0.74 13.67
CA ASN A 78 8.68 0.10 14.94
C ASN A 78 8.11 0.88 16.15
N ARG A 79 8.04 2.20 16.02
CA ARG A 79 7.46 3.06 17.06
C ARG A 79 5.94 2.98 17.13
N LEU A 80 5.25 2.82 16.02
CA LEU A 80 3.78 2.88 15.97
C LEU A 80 3.09 1.52 15.96
N LEU A 81 3.76 0.42 15.66
CA LEU A 81 3.19 -0.91 15.83
C LEU A 81 2.99 -1.25 17.33
N LYS A 82 1.91 -1.98 17.61
CA LYS A 82 1.68 -2.60 18.92
C LYS A 82 2.87 -3.47 19.34
N LYS A 83 3.02 -3.70 20.63
CA LYS A 83 3.90 -4.77 21.13
C LYS A 83 3.30 -6.12 20.75
N GLU A 84 4.14 -7.13 20.60
CA GLU A 84 3.66 -8.50 20.39
C GLU A 84 2.83 -8.99 21.57
N ALA A 85 1.65 -9.49 21.27
CA ALA A 85 0.78 -10.10 22.28
C ALA A 85 1.45 -11.34 22.92
N LYS A 86 1.03 -11.71 24.13
CA LYS A 86 1.47 -12.96 24.74
C LYS A 86 0.96 -14.16 23.96
N GLU A 87 -0.25 -14.07 23.46
CA GLU A 87 -0.91 -15.11 22.67
C GLU A 87 -0.31 -15.25 21.28
N ARG A 88 -0.19 -16.49 20.83
CA ARG A 88 0.26 -16.81 19.46
C ARG A 88 -0.80 -16.39 18.44
N GLY A 89 -0.37 -15.88 17.29
CA GLY A 89 -1.28 -15.51 16.21
C GLY A 89 -2.07 -14.23 16.50
N GLN A 90 -1.55 -13.34 17.34
CA GLN A 90 -2.14 -12.04 17.66
C GLN A 90 -1.12 -10.88 17.50
N ALA A 91 0.07 -11.17 16.99
CA ALA A 91 1.09 -10.13 16.80
C ALA A 91 0.70 -9.12 15.71
N PRO A 92 1.14 -7.87 15.82
CA PRO A 92 1.04 -6.91 14.74
C PRO A 92 2.03 -7.24 13.61
N CYS A 93 1.74 -6.76 12.40
CA CYS A 93 2.62 -6.91 11.27
C CYS A 93 2.64 -5.66 10.38
N MET A 94 3.52 -5.72 9.37
CA MET A 94 3.62 -4.71 8.32
C MET A 94 3.44 -5.38 6.97
N ILE A 95 2.81 -4.71 6.04
CA ILE A 95 2.75 -5.10 4.63
C ILE A 95 3.37 -3.98 3.80
N ILE A 96 4.45 -4.30 3.12
CA ILE A 96 5.18 -3.33 2.29
C ILE A 96 5.08 -3.76 0.84
N PHE A 97 4.37 -2.99 0.03
CA PHE A 97 4.47 -3.09 -1.42
C PHE A 97 5.79 -2.48 -1.86
N CYS A 98 6.54 -3.24 -2.62
CA CYS A 98 7.83 -2.83 -3.16
C CYS A 98 8.10 -3.58 -4.47
N SER A 99 9.01 -3.06 -5.29
CA SER A 99 9.42 -3.80 -6.48
C SER A 99 10.21 -5.05 -6.11
N TYR A 100 10.27 -6.01 -7.04
CA TYR A 100 11.09 -7.22 -6.87
C TYR A 100 12.54 -6.89 -6.49
N GLN A 101 13.12 -5.89 -7.15
CA GLN A 101 14.50 -5.46 -6.92
C GLN A 101 14.73 -4.83 -5.55
N GLN A 102 13.69 -4.24 -4.96
CA GLN A 102 13.80 -3.61 -3.63
C GLN A 102 13.69 -4.63 -2.49
N GLN A 103 13.14 -5.83 -2.73
CA GLN A 103 12.89 -6.79 -1.66
C GLN A 103 14.12 -7.12 -0.81
N PRO A 104 15.32 -7.39 -1.38
CA PRO A 104 16.52 -7.66 -0.56
C PRO A 104 16.85 -6.53 0.40
N MET A 105 16.79 -5.28 -0.07
CA MET A 105 17.02 -4.09 0.74
C MET A 105 15.97 -3.96 1.85
N VAL A 106 14.68 -4.13 1.52
CA VAL A 106 13.58 -4.06 2.50
C VAL A 106 13.75 -5.11 3.58
N ILE A 107 14.10 -6.34 3.23
CA ILE A 107 14.35 -7.45 4.17
C ILE A 107 15.53 -7.13 5.09
N GLU A 108 16.62 -6.59 4.54
CA GLU A 108 17.80 -6.21 5.32
C GLU A 108 17.47 -5.14 6.36
N TYR A 109 16.78 -4.06 5.93
CA TYR A 109 16.36 -3.01 6.86
C TYR A 109 15.32 -3.49 7.87
N ALA A 110 14.40 -4.35 7.48
CA ALA A 110 13.45 -4.99 8.37
C ALA A 110 14.17 -5.73 9.51
N LYS A 111 15.15 -6.56 9.18
CA LYS A 111 15.95 -7.31 10.16
C LYS A 111 16.69 -6.39 11.13
N LYS A 112 17.30 -5.29 10.64
CA LYS A 112 17.98 -4.28 11.48
C LYS A 112 17.03 -3.62 12.51
N HIS A 113 15.71 -3.59 12.20
CA HIS A 113 14.70 -3.00 13.07
C HIS A 113 13.87 -4.05 13.84
N GLY A 114 14.34 -5.30 13.87
CA GLY A 114 13.74 -6.38 14.67
C GLY A 114 12.65 -7.17 13.99
N PHE A 115 12.33 -6.91 12.71
CA PHE A 115 11.40 -7.71 11.91
C PHE A 115 12.19 -8.84 11.24
N LYS A 116 12.33 -9.98 11.93
CA LYS A 116 13.20 -11.07 11.51
C LYS A 116 12.54 -12.00 10.49
N ASN A 117 11.22 -12.01 10.45
CA ASN A 117 10.45 -12.92 9.63
C ASN A 117 9.68 -12.19 8.54
N TYR A 118 9.51 -12.84 7.40
CA TYR A 118 8.74 -12.30 6.28
C TYR A 118 8.03 -13.39 5.49
N ILE A 119 6.93 -13.01 4.86
CA ILE A 119 6.18 -13.82 3.90
C ILE A 119 6.07 -13.01 2.62
N PRO A 120 6.65 -13.46 1.49
CA PRO A 120 6.43 -12.82 0.20
C PRO A 120 5.01 -13.12 -0.28
N ILE A 121 4.35 -12.10 -0.80
CA ILE A 121 3.05 -12.22 -1.45
C ILE A 121 3.06 -11.51 -2.79
N THR A 122 2.29 -12.01 -3.73
CA THR A 122 2.20 -11.50 -5.08
C THR A 122 0.76 -11.14 -5.43
N PHE A 123 0.60 -10.23 -6.37
CA PHE A 123 -0.69 -9.80 -6.86
C PHE A 123 -0.68 -9.88 -8.39
N ASN A 124 -1.57 -10.69 -8.94
CA ASN A 124 -1.66 -10.91 -10.38
C ASN A 124 -2.73 -9.99 -10.98
N LYS A 125 -2.30 -9.06 -11.81
CA LYS A 125 -3.17 -8.15 -12.54
C LYS A 125 -3.76 -8.87 -13.75
N ASN A 126 -5.04 -8.67 -14.01
CA ASN A 126 -5.67 -9.12 -15.25
C ASN A 126 -5.46 -8.12 -16.42
N TYR A 127 -4.57 -7.16 -16.23
CA TYR A 127 -4.18 -6.18 -17.24
C TYR A 127 -2.70 -5.84 -17.11
N SER A 128 -2.09 -5.47 -18.22
CA SER A 128 -0.72 -4.95 -18.19
C SER A 128 -0.73 -3.45 -17.92
N ALA A 129 0.03 -3.05 -16.91
CA ALA A 129 0.30 -1.65 -16.62
C ALA A 129 1.78 -1.30 -16.84
N GLN A 130 2.60 -2.29 -17.16
CA GLN A 130 4.05 -2.14 -17.11
C GLN A 130 4.73 -2.89 -18.24
N VAL A 131 5.57 -2.22 -19.00
CA VAL A 131 6.43 -2.86 -19.99
C VAL A 131 7.77 -3.14 -19.35
N LEU A 132 8.12 -4.41 -19.23
CA LEU A 132 9.41 -4.82 -18.70
C LEU A 132 10.51 -4.76 -19.77
N LYS A 133 10.18 -5.20 -20.98
CA LYS A 133 11.10 -5.16 -22.11
C LYS A 133 10.32 -4.99 -23.42
N ALA A 134 10.30 -3.79 -23.96
CA ALA A 134 9.49 -3.45 -25.13
C ALA A 134 9.87 -4.28 -26.37
N ASN A 135 11.16 -4.37 -26.70
CA ASN A 135 11.64 -5.10 -27.88
C ASN A 135 11.29 -6.60 -27.87
N MET A 136 11.11 -7.17 -26.66
CA MET A 136 10.71 -8.56 -26.46
C MET A 136 9.21 -8.70 -26.19
N ARG A 137 8.46 -7.59 -26.15
CA ARG A 137 7.04 -7.53 -25.82
C ARG A 137 6.71 -8.18 -24.46
N ILE A 138 7.65 -8.12 -23.52
CA ILE A 138 7.45 -8.60 -22.17
C ILE A 138 6.81 -7.49 -21.33
N VAL A 139 5.67 -7.81 -20.74
CA VAL A 139 4.88 -6.90 -19.89
C VAL A 139 4.76 -7.46 -18.48
N GLY A 140 4.84 -6.58 -17.48
CA GLY A 140 4.68 -6.93 -16.08
C GLY A 140 3.21 -6.89 -15.68
N ALA A 141 2.71 -8.00 -15.16
CA ALA A 141 1.36 -8.12 -14.61
C ALA A 141 1.37 -8.50 -13.11
N THR A 142 2.54 -8.52 -12.48
CA THR A 142 2.68 -8.91 -11.08
C THR A 142 3.14 -7.72 -10.24
N GLU A 143 2.47 -7.50 -9.12
CA GLU A 143 2.94 -6.66 -8.03
C GLU A 143 3.42 -7.52 -6.88
N TYR A 144 4.30 -6.98 -6.05
CA TYR A 144 4.92 -7.70 -4.95
C TYR A 144 4.71 -6.98 -3.63
N ALA A 145 4.57 -7.74 -2.55
CA ALA A 145 4.64 -7.21 -1.20
C ALA A 145 5.30 -8.22 -0.26
N LEU A 146 5.75 -7.71 0.88
CA LEU A 146 6.29 -8.49 1.98
C LEU A 146 5.43 -8.26 3.21
N VAL A 147 4.96 -9.34 3.83
CA VAL A 147 4.39 -9.31 5.18
C VAL A 147 5.54 -9.50 6.15
N LEU A 148 5.84 -8.47 6.95
CA LEU A 148 6.97 -8.45 7.87
C LEU A 148 6.48 -8.53 9.32
N TYR A 149 7.09 -9.38 10.12
CA TYR A 149 6.76 -9.52 11.54
C TYR A 149 8.01 -9.85 12.38
N ARG A 150 7.89 -9.66 13.70
CA ARG A 150 9.02 -9.85 14.63
C ARG A 150 9.24 -11.32 14.92
N GLU A 151 8.97 -11.76 16.15
CA GLU A 151 9.17 -13.15 16.60
C GLU A 151 7.90 -13.98 16.51
N LYS A 152 6.76 -13.38 16.88
CA LYS A 152 5.49 -14.09 16.98
C LYS A 152 4.70 -13.96 15.69
N LEU A 153 3.95 -15.03 15.39
CA LEU A 153 3.05 -15.03 14.22
C LEU A 153 2.04 -13.90 14.31
N PRO A 154 1.84 -13.17 13.21
CA PRO A 154 0.85 -12.12 13.13
C PRO A 154 -0.56 -12.66 13.28
N LYS A 155 -1.50 -11.77 13.61
CA LYS A 155 -2.92 -12.05 13.50
C LYS A 155 -3.23 -12.53 12.09
N PHE A 156 -4.05 -13.56 11.99
CA PHE A 156 -4.34 -14.17 10.72
C PHE A 156 -5.77 -14.73 10.69
N ASN A 157 -6.69 -13.94 10.15
CA ASN A 157 -8.11 -14.26 10.01
C ASN A 157 -8.37 -14.93 8.66
N ASN A 158 -8.39 -16.25 8.64
CA ASN A 158 -8.57 -17.04 7.42
C ASN A 158 -9.73 -18.06 7.50
N ASN A 159 -10.53 -18.01 8.57
CA ASN A 159 -11.59 -18.98 8.81
C ASN A 159 -11.10 -20.44 8.75
N LYS A 160 -9.90 -20.69 9.24
CA LYS A 160 -9.19 -21.99 9.21
C LYS A 160 -8.92 -22.53 7.80
N LYS A 161 -9.03 -21.71 6.76
CA LYS A 161 -8.71 -22.08 5.37
C LYS A 161 -7.31 -21.66 5.01
N MET A 162 -6.66 -22.40 4.13
CA MET A 162 -5.40 -21.99 3.53
C MET A 162 -5.63 -20.77 2.63
N ILE A 163 -4.67 -19.85 2.63
CA ILE A 163 -4.62 -18.72 1.73
C ILE A 163 -3.36 -18.87 0.88
N PHE A 164 -3.51 -18.74 -0.42
CA PHE A 164 -2.37 -18.72 -1.33
C PHE A 164 -1.57 -17.43 -1.18
N ASP A 165 -0.29 -17.48 -1.49
CA ASP A 165 0.61 -16.34 -1.50
C ASP A 165 0.44 -15.40 -2.70
N HIS A 166 -0.56 -15.64 -3.53
CA HIS A 166 -0.94 -14.81 -4.66
C HIS A 166 -2.40 -14.38 -4.56
N PHE A 167 -2.65 -13.12 -4.90
CA PHE A 167 -3.97 -12.50 -4.88
C PHE A 167 -4.33 -11.98 -6.28
N GLU A 168 -5.61 -12.06 -6.62
CA GLU A 168 -6.11 -11.37 -7.80
C GLU A 168 -6.12 -9.85 -7.56
N TRP A 169 -5.60 -9.13 -8.55
CA TRP A 169 -5.64 -7.68 -8.58
C TRP A 169 -6.59 -7.21 -9.66
N LYS A 170 -7.83 -6.95 -9.28
CA LYS A 170 -8.84 -6.34 -10.13
C LYS A 170 -8.91 -4.84 -9.86
N ARG A 171 -9.16 -4.06 -10.92
CA ARG A 171 -9.45 -2.63 -10.74
C ARG A 171 -10.77 -2.48 -10.00
N ASP A 172 -10.82 -1.50 -9.10
CA ASP A 172 -12.09 -1.14 -8.48
C ASP A 172 -13.10 -0.62 -9.51
N ASN A 173 -14.39 -0.79 -9.19
CA ASN A 173 -15.45 -0.16 -9.96
C ASN A 173 -15.40 1.36 -9.75
N LYS A 174 -15.18 2.11 -10.82
CA LYS A 174 -15.05 3.58 -10.80
C LYS A 174 -16.29 4.31 -10.27
N ASN A 175 -17.45 3.67 -10.31
CA ASN A 175 -18.69 4.23 -9.77
C ASN A 175 -18.75 4.11 -8.23
N LEU A 176 -17.96 3.21 -7.64
CA LEU A 176 -17.92 2.95 -6.20
C LEU A 176 -16.67 3.53 -5.53
N VAL A 177 -15.54 3.46 -6.23
CA VAL A 177 -14.24 3.94 -5.74
C VAL A 177 -13.67 4.89 -6.77
N PRO A 178 -13.49 6.18 -6.43
CA PRO A 178 -12.92 7.14 -7.34
C PRO A 178 -11.48 6.77 -7.70
N ASN A 179 -11.13 6.89 -8.97
CA ASN A 179 -9.77 6.72 -9.44
C ASN A 179 -9.11 8.11 -9.55
N ILE A 180 -8.37 8.47 -8.52
CA ILE A 180 -7.74 9.80 -8.39
C ILE A 180 -6.23 9.78 -8.64
N HIS A 181 -5.65 8.59 -8.79
CA HIS A 181 -4.22 8.42 -9.02
C HIS A 181 -3.94 7.27 -10.00
N PRO A 182 -3.03 7.45 -10.98
CA PRO A 182 -2.78 6.43 -12.01
C PRO A 182 -2.24 5.10 -11.47
N THR A 183 -1.51 5.13 -10.36
CA THR A 183 -0.95 3.94 -9.71
C THR A 183 -1.69 3.56 -8.42
N GLN A 184 -2.93 4.04 -8.25
CA GLN A 184 -3.75 3.75 -7.09
C GLN A 184 -3.90 2.25 -6.86
N LYS A 185 -3.62 1.81 -5.64
CA LYS A 185 -3.88 0.44 -5.22
C LYS A 185 -5.40 0.20 -5.09
N PRO A 186 -5.93 -0.91 -5.60
CA PRO A 186 -7.35 -1.20 -5.46
C PRO A 186 -7.77 -1.31 -3.99
N VAL A 187 -8.86 -0.64 -3.65
CA VAL A 187 -9.45 -0.69 -2.31
C VAL A 187 -9.86 -2.13 -1.96
N SER A 188 -10.36 -2.89 -2.93
CA SER A 188 -10.74 -4.30 -2.75
C SER A 188 -9.57 -5.18 -2.33
N VAL A 189 -8.38 -4.99 -2.91
CA VAL A 189 -7.15 -5.71 -2.52
C VAL A 189 -6.74 -5.33 -1.10
N LEU A 190 -6.74 -4.04 -0.78
CA LEU A 190 -6.37 -3.54 0.54
C LEU A 190 -7.35 -4.01 1.61
N LYS A 191 -8.65 -4.03 1.33
CA LYS A 191 -9.68 -4.60 2.23
C LYS A 191 -9.35 -6.05 2.56
N ARG A 192 -9.04 -6.86 1.56
CA ARG A 192 -8.70 -8.27 1.78
C ARG A 192 -7.49 -8.45 2.69
N LEU A 193 -6.45 -7.64 2.53
CA LEU A 193 -5.28 -7.68 3.41
C LEU A 193 -5.61 -7.22 4.84
N ILE A 194 -6.39 -6.15 4.97
CA ILE A 194 -6.81 -5.63 6.29
C ILE A 194 -7.66 -6.67 7.02
N GLU A 195 -8.61 -7.33 6.37
CA GLU A 195 -9.43 -8.41 6.95
C GLU A 195 -8.57 -9.56 7.49
N ILE A 196 -7.53 -9.97 6.75
CA ILE A 196 -6.67 -11.07 7.16
C ILE A 196 -5.90 -10.72 8.44
N PHE A 197 -5.36 -9.51 8.54
CA PHE A 197 -4.38 -9.17 9.58
C PHE A 197 -4.91 -8.29 10.72
N THR A 198 -6.20 -7.95 10.70
CA THR A 198 -6.83 -7.10 11.74
C THR A 198 -8.24 -7.56 12.07
N ASP A 199 -8.73 -7.15 13.25
CA ASP A 199 -10.14 -7.22 13.62
C ASP A 199 -10.79 -5.84 13.50
N GLU A 200 -12.13 -5.82 13.58
CA GLU A 200 -12.88 -4.58 13.71
C GLU A 200 -12.44 -3.82 14.96
N GLY A 201 -12.33 -2.49 14.84
CA GLY A 201 -11.81 -1.62 15.90
C GLY A 201 -10.28 -1.52 15.97
N ASP A 202 -9.54 -2.40 15.30
CA ASP A 202 -8.07 -2.26 15.20
C ASP A 202 -7.66 -0.98 14.46
N VAL A 203 -6.39 -0.62 14.62
CA VAL A 203 -5.78 0.54 13.97
C VAL A 203 -4.91 0.09 12.82
N VAL A 204 -5.10 0.72 11.66
CA VAL A 204 -4.29 0.57 10.45
C VAL A 204 -3.54 1.89 10.20
N ILE A 205 -2.28 1.83 9.81
CA ILE A 205 -1.48 3.02 9.47
C ILE A 205 -0.89 2.87 8.07
N ASP A 206 -0.94 3.96 7.30
CA ASP A 206 -0.29 4.11 6.01
C ASP A 206 0.61 5.35 6.01
N PRO A 207 1.94 5.20 6.17
CA PRO A 207 2.85 6.35 6.22
C PRO A 207 3.09 7.05 4.88
N VAL A 208 2.61 6.48 3.77
CA VAL A 208 2.77 7.00 2.41
C VAL A 208 1.45 6.86 1.63
N ALA A 209 0.39 7.45 2.19
CA ALA A 209 -1.00 7.15 1.87
C ALA A 209 -1.43 7.46 0.42
N GLY A 210 -0.73 8.34 -0.27
CA GLY A 210 -1.03 8.70 -1.65
C GLY A 210 -2.50 9.07 -1.85
N SER A 211 -3.22 8.24 -2.59
CA SER A 211 -4.65 8.42 -2.85
C SER A 211 -5.56 8.18 -1.64
N GLY A 212 -5.05 7.68 -0.51
CA GLY A 212 -5.84 7.34 0.66
C GLY A 212 -6.61 6.01 0.56
N SER A 213 -6.29 5.17 -0.43
CA SER A 213 -6.98 3.88 -0.64
C SER A 213 -6.93 2.96 0.58
N THR A 214 -5.79 2.93 1.30
CA THR A 214 -5.63 2.15 2.54
C THR A 214 -6.58 2.64 3.63
N LEU A 215 -6.68 3.97 3.80
CA LEU A 215 -7.55 4.57 4.80
C LEU A 215 -9.02 4.28 4.48
N ARG A 216 -9.41 4.38 3.20
CA ARG A 216 -10.74 4.02 2.75
C ARG A 216 -11.05 2.55 3.02
N ALA A 217 -10.16 1.66 2.66
CA ALA A 217 -10.32 0.22 2.90
C ALA A 217 -10.52 -0.09 4.39
N ALA A 218 -9.72 0.52 5.25
CA ALA A 218 -9.84 0.38 6.70
C ALA A 218 -11.17 0.93 7.23
N MET A 219 -11.59 2.10 6.74
CA MET A 219 -12.85 2.75 7.10
C MET A 219 -14.06 1.88 6.74
N GLU A 220 -14.11 1.35 5.52
CA GLU A 220 -15.21 0.48 5.07
C GLU A 220 -15.29 -0.84 5.85
N LEU A 221 -14.24 -1.23 6.53
CA LEU A 221 -14.15 -2.42 7.36
C LEU A 221 -14.31 -2.15 8.87
N GLY A 222 -14.62 -0.92 9.28
CA GLY A 222 -14.79 -0.58 10.70
C GLY A 222 -13.48 -0.46 11.49
N ARG A 223 -12.34 -0.25 10.81
CA ARG A 223 -11.03 -0.02 11.46
C ARG A 223 -10.75 1.47 11.54
N SER A 224 -10.04 1.89 12.59
CA SER A 224 -9.47 3.24 12.62
C SER A 224 -8.25 3.30 11.71
N ALA A 225 -8.05 4.40 10.98
CA ALA A 225 -6.91 4.53 10.10
C ALA A 225 -6.25 5.90 10.19
N TYR A 226 -4.91 5.90 10.07
CA TYR A 226 -4.08 7.10 10.10
C TYR A 226 -3.09 7.04 8.94
N GLY A 227 -2.95 8.14 8.21
CA GLY A 227 -2.05 8.20 7.06
C GLY A 227 -1.34 9.52 6.92
N PHE A 228 -0.24 9.50 6.15
CA PHE A 228 0.54 10.68 5.81
C PHE A 228 0.65 10.82 4.29
N GLU A 229 0.48 12.05 3.80
CA GLU A 229 0.69 12.40 2.41
C GLU A 229 1.37 13.77 2.34
N ILE A 230 2.54 13.79 1.70
CA ILE A 230 3.35 15.02 1.59
C ILE A 230 2.89 15.94 0.47
N ASP A 231 2.37 15.37 -0.62
CA ASP A 231 1.85 16.17 -1.72
C ASP A 231 0.51 16.79 -1.35
N ARG A 232 0.49 18.11 -1.28
CA ARG A 232 -0.70 18.89 -0.87
C ARG A 232 -1.90 18.69 -1.81
N LYS A 233 -1.65 18.49 -3.11
CA LYS A 233 -2.72 18.29 -4.10
C LYS A 233 -3.33 16.90 -3.95
N MET A 234 -2.48 15.90 -3.80
CA MET A 234 -2.92 14.52 -3.57
C MET A 234 -3.66 14.39 -2.24
N TYR A 235 -3.14 14.99 -1.18
CA TYR A 235 -3.83 15.07 0.11
C TYR A 235 -5.23 15.65 -0.02
N ALA A 236 -5.39 16.81 -0.69
CA ALA A 236 -6.68 17.44 -0.88
C ALA A 236 -7.66 16.56 -1.66
N LEU A 237 -7.19 15.94 -2.76
CA LEU A 237 -7.98 15.01 -3.57
C LEU A 237 -8.38 13.76 -2.78
N ALA A 238 -7.47 13.20 -2.00
CA ALA A 238 -7.75 12.04 -1.16
C ALA A 238 -8.83 12.36 -0.11
N LYS A 239 -8.73 13.49 0.56
CA LYS A 239 -9.75 13.93 1.52
C LYS A 239 -11.11 14.17 0.87
N GLU A 240 -11.13 14.90 -0.24
CA GLU A 240 -12.36 15.28 -0.92
C GLU A 240 -13.07 14.08 -1.58
N LYS A 241 -12.32 13.23 -2.29
CA LYS A 241 -12.92 12.22 -3.16
C LYS A 241 -12.83 10.80 -2.60
N MET A 242 -11.72 10.45 -1.94
CA MET A 242 -11.53 9.09 -1.46
C MET A 242 -12.15 8.85 -0.08
N LEU A 243 -12.10 9.85 0.81
CA LEU A 243 -12.49 9.69 2.21
C LEU A 243 -13.83 10.33 2.57
N SER A 244 -14.47 11.11 1.65
CA SER A 244 -15.72 11.85 1.94
C SER A 244 -17.00 11.01 1.84
N ASP A 245 -17.06 9.98 0.99
CA ASP A 245 -18.31 9.36 0.54
C ASP A 245 -18.74 8.08 1.25
N VAL A 246 -18.12 7.69 2.35
CA VAL A 246 -18.43 6.39 3.00
C VAL A 246 -19.74 6.40 3.80
N LYS A 247 -20.34 7.57 4.04
CA LYS A 247 -21.62 7.67 4.76
C LYS A 247 -22.83 7.08 4.00
N ILE A 248 -22.72 6.86 2.70
CA ILE A 248 -23.87 6.47 1.86
C ILE A 248 -24.04 4.94 1.78
N GLN A 249 -22.99 4.17 1.92
CA GLN A 249 -23.08 2.70 1.79
C GLN A 249 -23.56 1.97 3.06
N THR A 250 -23.34 2.48 4.23
CA THR A 250 -23.85 1.90 5.48
C THR A 250 -25.38 1.99 5.59
N ASN A 251 -25.96 3.04 5.04
CA ASN A 251 -27.42 3.21 5.09
C ASN A 251 -28.20 2.36 4.07
N LEU A 252 -27.57 1.94 2.95
CA LEU A 252 -28.25 1.12 1.94
C LEU A 252 -28.31 -0.37 2.30
N LEU A 253 -27.44 -0.86 3.17
CA LEU A 253 -27.46 -2.25 3.67
C LEU A 253 -28.41 -2.44 4.85
N GLU A 254 -28.78 -1.38 5.55
CA GLU A 254 -29.79 -1.45 6.61
C GLU A 254 -31.23 -1.45 6.10
N PHE A 255 -31.46 -0.97 4.88
CA PHE A 255 -32.79 -0.98 4.23
C PHE A 255 -33.08 -2.21 3.35
N ALA A 256 -32.12 -3.14 3.22
CA ALA A 256 -32.25 -4.36 2.43
C ALA A 256 -32.38 -5.63 3.28
N LYS A 257 -32.81 -5.51 4.56
CA LYS A 257 -33.18 -6.63 5.42
C LYS A 257 -34.66 -6.72 5.63
#